data_2552d2559a76cc007b2737e3a5a16406
#
_entry.id   2552d2559a76cc007b2737e3a5a16406
#
_cell.length_a   1.000
_cell.length_b   1.000
_cell.length_c   1.000
_cell.angle_alpha   90.00
_cell.angle_beta   90.00
_cell.angle_gamma   90.00
#
_symmetry.space_group_name_H-M   'P 1'
#
loop_
_entity.id
_entity.type
_entity.pdbx_description
1 polymer ?
#
loop_
_entity_poly.entity_id
_entity_poly.type
_entity_poly.pdbx_seq_one_letter_code
_entity_poly.pdbx_strand_id
1 'polypeptide(L)'
;MKEKSNNFIQLNELPKAVIFDTDNTLYPYSPAHKEATHAVEEKVEKLLGIEKVMFRSAFKEARDEIKTRLGNVASSHSRLLYMQRTIEKLELGTRILTTLDLEQTYWRTFLSNCKLFPNVLDFIQLLKSKGIVTANITDL
;
A
#
# COMPACT_ATOMS: atom_id res chain seq x y z
N MET A 1 -17.11 5.39 27.75
CA MET A 1 -17.46 5.19 26.32
C MET A 1 -17.76 6.56 25.74
N LYS A 2 -16.89 7.09 24.85
CA LYS A 2 -17.17 8.35 24.15
C LYS A 2 -18.03 7.99 22.93
N GLU A 3 -19.27 8.46 22.89
CA GLU A 3 -20.10 8.41 21.70
C GLU A 3 -19.36 9.10 20.55
N LYS A 4 -19.08 8.33 19.49
CA LYS A 4 -18.64 8.92 18.22
C LYS A 4 -19.88 9.63 17.65
N SER A 5 -19.89 10.96 17.71
CA SER A 5 -20.87 11.75 16.99
C SER A 5 -20.75 11.43 15.49
N ASN A 6 -21.74 10.75 14.95
CA ASN A 6 -21.87 10.56 13.51
C ASN A 6 -22.25 11.93 12.90
N ASN A 7 -21.25 12.71 12.53
CA ASN A 7 -21.46 13.92 11.74
C ASN A 7 -21.82 13.52 10.30
N PHE A 8 -23.08 13.21 10.05
CA PHE A 8 -23.57 13.08 8.68
C PHE A 8 -23.63 14.48 8.06
N ILE A 9 -22.82 14.73 7.04
CA ILE A 9 -22.97 15.91 6.21
C ILE A 9 -24.19 15.66 5.33
N GLN A 10 -25.27 16.41 5.58
CA GLN A 10 -26.44 16.37 4.70
C GLN A 10 -26.14 17.22 3.47
N LEU A 11 -26.05 16.58 2.30
CA LEU A 11 -25.90 17.27 1.03
C LEU A 11 -27.26 17.79 0.59
N ASN A 12 -27.38 19.08 0.31
CA ASN A 12 -28.60 19.67 -0.21
C ASN A 12 -28.91 19.26 -1.66
N GLU A 13 -27.86 18.91 -2.41
CA GLU A 13 -27.95 18.45 -3.81
C GLU A 13 -27.01 17.25 -4.03
N LEU A 14 -27.34 16.40 -5.01
CA LEU A 14 -26.47 15.32 -5.41
C LEU A 14 -25.19 15.89 -6.07
N PRO A 15 -24.01 15.38 -5.70
CA PRO A 15 -22.76 15.81 -6.31
C PRO A 15 -22.70 15.37 -7.78
N LYS A 16 -22.03 16.13 -8.62
CA LYS A 16 -21.75 15.75 -10.02
C LYS A 16 -20.64 14.70 -10.12
N ALA A 17 -19.73 14.69 -9.17
CA ALA A 17 -18.62 13.75 -9.09
C ALA A 17 -18.28 13.44 -7.62
N VAL A 18 -17.73 12.25 -7.40
CA VAL A 18 -17.18 11.80 -6.10
C VAL A 18 -15.76 11.32 -6.33
N ILE A 19 -14.83 11.83 -5.55
CA ILE A 19 -13.43 11.44 -5.57
C ILE A 19 -13.16 10.66 -4.29
N PHE A 20 -12.64 9.45 -4.41
CA PHE A 20 -12.29 8.58 -3.30
C PHE A 20 -10.78 8.58 -3.06
N ASP A 21 -10.39 8.62 -1.81
CA ASP A 21 -9.13 8.06 -1.38
C ASP A 21 -9.24 6.53 -1.38
N THR A 22 -8.13 5.80 -1.44
CA THR A 22 -8.15 4.33 -1.55
C THR A 22 -7.83 3.63 -0.23
N ASP A 23 -6.66 3.87 0.34
CA ASP A 23 -6.17 3.18 1.53
C ASP A 23 -6.98 3.56 2.78
N ASN A 24 -7.52 2.57 3.49
CA ASN A 24 -8.40 2.75 4.64
C ASN A 24 -9.70 3.51 4.35
N THR A 25 -9.98 3.82 3.10
CA THR A 25 -11.24 4.41 2.60
C THR A 25 -12.07 3.38 1.86
N LEU A 26 -11.53 2.70 0.87
CA LEU A 26 -12.21 1.65 0.10
C LEU A 26 -11.95 0.26 0.68
N TYR A 27 -10.79 0.05 1.26
CA TYR A 27 -10.35 -1.20 1.88
C TYR A 27 -9.41 -0.94 3.07
N PRO A 28 -9.29 -1.89 4.02
CA PRO A 28 -8.32 -1.80 5.10
C PRO A 28 -6.92 -2.10 4.57
N TYR A 29 -6.02 -1.13 4.59
CA TYR A 29 -4.64 -1.27 4.11
C TYR A 29 -3.84 -2.31 4.93
N SER A 30 -3.93 -2.25 6.27
CA SER A 30 -3.04 -2.98 7.17
C SER A 30 -3.04 -4.50 6.99
N PRO A 31 -4.20 -5.20 6.83
CA PRO A 31 -4.19 -6.65 6.62
C PRO A 31 -3.46 -7.07 5.34
N ALA A 32 -3.76 -6.41 4.22
CA ALA A 32 -3.11 -6.70 2.94
C ALA A 32 -1.61 -6.41 2.97
N HIS A 33 -1.21 -5.31 3.59
CA HIS A 33 0.19 -4.94 3.79
C HIS A 33 0.96 -5.97 4.64
N LYS A 34 0.34 -6.48 5.70
CA LYS A 34 0.94 -7.49 6.58
C LYS A 34 1.23 -8.78 5.82
N GLU A 35 0.26 -9.29 5.06
CA GLU A 35 0.42 -10.50 4.25
C GLU A 35 1.49 -10.29 3.16
N ALA A 36 1.48 -9.15 2.48
CA ALA A 36 2.47 -8.81 1.47
C ALA A 36 3.90 -8.75 2.03
N THR A 37 4.07 -8.13 3.21
CA THR A 37 5.35 -8.06 3.88
C THR A 37 5.85 -9.45 4.28
N HIS A 38 4.97 -10.28 4.85
CA HIS A 38 5.29 -11.65 5.23
C HIS A 38 5.74 -12.49 4.03
N ALA A 39 5.04 -12.39 2.90
CA ALA A 39 5.41 -13.12 1.68
C ALA A 39 6.79 -12.72 1.13
N VAL A 40 7.15 -11.42 1.22
CA VAL A 40 8.49 -10.96 0.85
C VAL A 40 9.55 -11.52 1.79
N GLU A 41 9.30 -11.48 3.10
CA GLU A 41 10.21 -12.01 4.11
C GLU A 41 10.49 -13.51 3.91
N GLU A 42 9.46 -14.31 3.68
CA GLU A 42 9.60 -15.74 3.39
C GLU A 42 10.40 -15.99 2.10
N LYS A 43 10.15 -15.17 1.08
CA LYS A 43 10.87 -15.27 -0.18
C LYS A 43 12.35 -14.93 -0.03
N VAL A 44 12.68 -13.88 0.71
CA VAL A 44 14.05 -13.47 1.02
C VAL A 44 14.78 -14.57 1.80
N GLU A 45 14.16 -15.11 2.84
CA GLU A 45 14.73 -16.21 3.62
C GLU A 45 15.02 -17.44 2.72
N LYS A 46 14.06 -17.82 1.88
CA LYS A 46 14.17 -18.98 1.00
C LYS A 46 15.19 -18.81 -0.13
N LEU A 47 15.22 -17.63 -0.77
CA LEU A 47 16.05 -17.41 -1.97
C LEU A 47 17.45 -16.90 -1.66
N LEU A 48 17.59 -16.14 -0.57
CA LEU A 48 18.84 -15.44 -0.24
C LEU A 48 19.48 -15.95 1.05
N GLY A 49 18.79 -16.81 1.81
CA GLY A 49 19.25 -17.30 3.10
C GLY A 49 19.35 -16.23 4.19
N ILE A 50 18.65 -15.11 4.03
CA ILE A 50 18.67 -13.99 4.96
C ILE A 50 17.53 -14.14 5.97
N GLU A 51 17.87 -14.13 7.25
CA GLU A 51 16.86 -14.20 8.31
C GLU A 51 15.87 -13.02 8.24
N LYS A 52 14.59 -13.30 8.50
CA LYS A 52 13.50 -12.31 8.47
C LYS A 52 13.79 -11.08 9.33
N VAL A 53 14.42 -11.27 10.49
CA VAL A 53 14.76 -10.17 11.40
C VAL A 53 15.80 -9.23 10.78
N MET A 54 16.83 -9.78 10.13
CA MET A 54 17.85 -9.00 9.42
C MET A 54 17.23 -8.21 8.26
N PHE A 55 16.39 -8.89 7.47
CA PHE A 55 15.68 -8.22 6.38
C PHE A 55 14.80 -7.07 6.87
N ARG A 56 14.01 -7.28 7.93
CA ARG A 56 13.14 -6.23 8.51
C ARG A 56 13.93 -5.00 8.96
N SER A 57 15.06 -5.21 9.63
CA SER A 57 15.94 -4.11 10.07
C SER A 57 16.45 -3.31 8.88
N ALA A 58 17.05 -4.01 7.90
CA ALA A 58 17.57 -3.38 6.69
C ALA A 58 16.48 -2.67 5.88
N PHE A 59 15.28 -3.26 5.78
CA PHE A 59 14.14 -2.66 5.08
C PHE A 59 13.65 -1.39 5.77
N LYS A 60 13.55 -1.40 7.09
CA LYS A 60 13.18 -0.20 7.86
C LYS A 60 14.17 0.93 7.65
N GLU A 61 15.46 0.65 7.78
CA GLU A 61 16.51 1.63 7.55
C GLU A 61 16.52 2.17 6.11
N ALA A 62 16.36 1.27 5.13
CA ALA A 62 16.29 1.64 3.71
C ALA A 62 15.10 2.58 3.44
N ARG A 63 13.93 2.24 3.96
CA ARG A 63 12.72 3.05 3.85
C ARG A 63 12.92 4.44 4.47
N ASP A 64 13.45 4.50 5.68
CA ASP A 64 13.65 5.75 6.41
C ASP A 64 14.70 6.63 5.68
N GLU A 65 15.76 6.03 5.14
CA GLU A 65 16.76 6.72 4.31
C GLU A 65 16.15 7.30 3.03
N ILE A 66 15.38 6.50 2.27
CA ILE A 66 14.73 6.96 1.02
C ILE A 66 13.76 8.11 1.31
N LYS A 67 12.94 8.00 2.36
CA LYS A 67 12.02 9.06 2.76
C LYS A 67 12.75 10.35 3.15
N THR A 68 13.84 10.24 3.90
CA THR A 68 14.65 11.41 4.29
C THR A 68 15.29 12.06 3.07
N ARG A 69 15.82 11.28 2.13
CA ARG A 69 16.52 11.79 0.94
C ARG A 69 15.59 12.43 -0.09
N LEU A 70 14.42 11.85 -0.29
CA LEU A 70 13.47 12.30 -1.31
C LEU A 70 12.42 13.30 -0.78
N GLY A 71 12.19 13.33 0.54
CA GLY A 71 11.20 14.24 1.12
C GLY A 71 9.76 13.93 0.69
N ASN A 72 8.94 14.96 0.56
CA ASN A 72 7.51 14.85 0.26
C ASN A 72 7.23 14.76 -1.26
N VAL A 73 7.72 13.71 -1.89
CA VAL A 73 7.43 13.41 -3.30
C VAL A 73 6.93 11.98 -3.44
N ALA A 74 6.14 11.68 -4.47
CA ALA A 74 5.54 10.35 -4.68
C ALA A 74 6.57 9.22 -4.67
N SER A 75 7.75 9.43 -5.29
CA SER A 75 8.83 8.44 -5.31
C SER A 75 9.40 8.10 -3.92
N SER A 76 9.19 8.95 -2.90
CA SER A 76 9.60 8.63 -1.52
C SER A 76 8.80 7.46 -0.90
N HIS A 77 7.71 7.05 -1.54
CA HIS A 77 6.87 5.93 -1.16
C HIS A 77 7.09 4.68 -2.03
N SER A 78 8.05 4.72 -2.98
CA SER A 78 8.31 3.62 -3.90
C SER A 78 8.82 2.36 -3.20
N ARG A 79 8.04 1.28 -3.30
CA ARG A 79 8.43 -0.05 -2.78
C ARG A 79 9.67 -0.59 -3.49
N LEU A 80 9.79 -0.33 -4.78
CA LEU A 80 10.95 -0.74 -5.55
C LEU A 80 12.24 -0.11 -5.01
N LEU A 81 12.24 1.20 -4.71
CA LEU A 81 13.39 1.88 -4.13
C LEU A 81 13.73 1.34 -2.73
N TYR A 82 12.71 1.04 -1.92
CA TYR A 82 12.94 0.42 -0.61
C TYR A 82 13.59 -0.96 -0.74
N MET A 83 13.09 -1.81 -1.64
CA MET A 83 13.65 -3.15 -1.87
C MET A 83 15.08 -3.06 -2.41
N GLN A 84 15.33 -2.19 -3.40
CA GLN A 84 16.67 -1.97 -3.94
C GLN A 84 17.66 -1.57 -2.84
N ARG A 85 17.28 -0.55 -2.04
CA ARG A 85 18.16 -0.08 -0.97
C ARG A 85 18.35 -1.11 0.14
N THR A 86 17.34 -1.94 0.40
CA THR A 86 17.44 -3.06 1.34
C THR A 86 18.48 -4.08 0.90
N ILE A 87 18.42 -4.49 -0.38
CA ILE A 87 19.37 -5.44 -0.95
C ILE A 87 20.81 -4.89 -0.90
N GLU A 88 21.00 -3.60 -1.14
CA GLU A 88 22.31 -2.93 -1.01
C GLU A 88 22.81 -2.93 0.44
N LYS A 89 21.92 -2.62 1.42
CA LYS A 89 22.27 -2.63 2.84
C LYS A 89 22.62 -4.03 3.38
N LEU A 90 22.09 -5.07 2.75
CA LEU A 90 22.41 -6.46 3.04
C LEU A 90 23.69 -6.93 2.31
N GLU A 91 24.43 -6.00 1.71
CA GLU A 91 25.69 -6.26 0.99
C GLU A 91 25.57 -7.26 -0.17
N LEU A 92 24.36 -7.39 -0.72
CA LEU A 92 24.07 -8.30 -1.85
C LEU A 92 24.32 -7.66 -3.22
N GLY A 93 24.81 -6.42 -3.24
CA GLY A 93 25.06 -5.66 -4.46
C GLY A 93 23.77 -5.22 -5.18
N THR A 94 23.88 -4.87 -6.46
CA THR A 94 22.74 -4.42 -7.27
C THR A 94 22.08 -5.62 -7.96
N ARG A 95 21.21 -6.32 -7.25
CA ARG A 95 20.45 -7.47 -7.80
C ARG A 95 19.12 -7.02 -8.35
N ILE A 96 19.10 -6.29 -9.47
CA ILE A 96 17.90 -5.67 -10.04
C ILE A 96 16.77 -6.69 -10.24
N LEU A 97 17.05 -7.86 -10.82
CA LEU A 97 16.01 -8.86 -11.05
C LEU A 97 15.40 -9.39 -9.74
N THR A 98 16.23 -9.61 -8.72
CA THR A 98 15.77 -10.01 -7.39
C THR A 98 14.92 -8.91 -6.76
N THR A 99 15.35 -7.66 -6.86
CA THR A 99 14.61 -6.50 -6.36
C THR A 99 13.22 -6.38 -6.99
N LEU A 100 13.14 -6.50 -8.32
CA LEU A 100 11.87 -6.49 -9.05
C LEU A 100 10.98 -7.66 -8.65
N ASP A 101 11.53 -8.84 -8.47
CA ASP A 101 10.78 -10.02 -8.05
C ASP A 101 10.23 -9.91 -6.62
N LEU A 102 10.98 -9.29 -5.71
CA LEU A 102 10.49 -8.98 -4.35
C LEU A 102 9.37 -7.94 -4.38
N GLU A 103 9.53 -6.89 -5.17
CA GLU A 103 8.53 -5.85 -5.34
C GLU A 103 7.23 -6.42 -5.96
N GLN A 104 7.33 -7.24 -7.02
CA GLN A 104 6.20 -7.93 -7.60
C GLN A 104 5.53 -8.90 -6.62
N THR A 105 6.32 -9.59 -5.77
CA THR A 105 5.79 -10.48 -4.73
C THR A 105 4.95 -9.69 -3.74
N TYR A 106 5.45 -8.51 -3.32
CA TYR A 106 4.70 -7.61 -2.46
C TYR A 106 3.35 -7.24 -3.09
N TRP A 107 3.35 -6.70 -4.31
CA TRP A 107 2.13 -6.19 -4.93
C TRP A 107 1.13 -7.29 -5.30
N ARG A 108 1.58 -8.44 -5.77
CA ARG A 108 0.68 -9.58 -6.03
C ARG A 108 -0.01 -10.04 -4.74
N THR A 109 0.74 -10.18 -3.66
CA THR A 109 0.17 -10.60 -2.38
C THR A 109 -0.73 -9.51 -1.80
N PHE A 110 -0.33 -8.26 -1.87
CA PHE A 110 -1.15 -7.14 -1.43
C PHE A 110 -2.50 -7.12 -2.14
N LEU A 111 -2.51 -7.13 -3.46
CA LEU A 111 -3.74 -7.07 -4.27
C LEU A 111 -4.63 -8.31 -4.06
N SER A 112 -4.05 -9.51 -3.90
CA SER A 112 -4.84 -10.72 -3.64
C SER A 112 -5.50 -10.73 -2.26
N ASN A 113 -4.97 -9.95 -1.31
CA ASN A 113 -5.50 -9.81 0.05
C ASN A 113 -6.29 -8.51 0.27
N CYS A 114 -6.37 -7.65 -0.75
CA CYS A 114 -7.13 -6.42 -0.70
C CYS A 114 -8.63 -6.72 -0.79
N LYS A 115 -9.37 -6.52 0.30
CA LYS A 115 -10.83 -6.74 0.35
C LYS A 115 -11.53 -5.43 0.64
N LEU A 116 -12.46 -5.05 -0.21
CA LEU A 116 -13.27 -3.85 -0.01
C LEU A 116 -14.02 -3.90 1.34
N PHE A 117 -14.20 -2.74 1.94
CA PHE A 117 -15.13 -2.63 3.07
C PHE A 117 -16.55 -3.04 2.63
N PRO A 118 -17.39 -3.52 3.57
CA PRO A 118 -18.79 -3.80 3.27
C PRO A 118 -19.49 -2.61 2.60
N ASN A 119 -20.33 -2.88 1.64
CA ASN A 119 -21.15 -1.90 0.90
C ASN A 119 -20.40 -0.90 -0.01
N VAL A 120 -19.07 -0.95 -0.08
CA VAL A 120 -18.30 -0.05 -0.98
C VAL A 120 -18.69 -0.27 -2.43
N LEU A 121 -18.75 -1.53 -2.88
CA LEU A 121 -19.11 -1.84 -4.26
C LEU A 121 -20.55 -1.40 -4.58
N ASP A 122 -21.50 -1.66 -3.69
CA ASP A 122 -22.90 -1.26 -3.84
C ASP A 122 -23.03 0.25 -3.91
N PHE A 123 -22.27 0.97 -3.09
CA PHE A 123 -22.26 2.42 -3.10
C PHE A 123 -21.71 2.99 -4.42
N ILE A 124 -20.62 2.43 -4.95
CA ILE A 124 -20.06 2.83 -6.25
C ILE A 124 -21.07 2.56 -7.38
N GLN A 125 -21.75 1.40 -7.35
CA GLN A 125 -22.78 1.06 -8.33
C GLN A 125 -23.97 2.02 -8.23
N LEU A 126 -24.38 2.41 -7.03
CA LEU A 126 -25.42 3.41 -6.82
C LEU A 126 -25.04 4.76 -7.43
N LEU A 127 -23.82 5.25 -7.17
CA LEU A 127 -23.33 6.50 -7.79
C LEU A 127 -23.39 6.44 -9.32
N LYS A 128 -22.91 5.33 -9.89
CA LYS A 128 -22.96 5.09 -11.34
C LYS A 128 -24.39 5.11 -11.89
N SER A 129 -25.34 4.47 -11.19
CA SER A 129 -26.76 4.46 -11.60
C SER A 129 -27.40 5.84 -11.57
N LYS A 130 -26.88 6.76 -10.75
CA LYS A 130 -27.30 8.16 -10.66
C LYS A 130 -26.56 9.09 -11.65
N GLY A 131 -25.71 8.54 -12.51
CA GLY A 131 -24.91 9.33 -13.45
C GLY A 131 -23.80 10.15 -12.79
N ILE A 132 -23.43 9.83 -11.56
CA ILE A 132 -22.38 10.54 -10.82
C ILE A 132 -21.02 9.97 -11.24
N VAL A 133 -20.12 10.87 -11.66
CA VAL A 133 -18.75 10.48 -12.05
C VAL A 133 -17.97 10.07 -10.79
N THR A 134 -17.19 8.98 -10.88
CA THR A 134 -16.32 8.55 -9.81
C THR A 134 -14.85 8.60 -10.23
N ALA A 135 -13.97 9.05 -9.35
CA ALA A 135 -12.53 9.05 -9.54
C ALA A 135 -11.81 8.65 -8.25
N ASN A 136 -10.54 8.26 -8.35
CA ASN A 136 -9.69 7.96 -7.21
C ASN A 136 -8.53 8.94 -7.15
N ILE A 137 -8.16 9.34 -5.95
CA ILE A 137 -6.88 9.98 -5.63
C ILE A 137 -6.21 9.10 -4.58
N THR A 138 -4.95 8.74 -4.81
CA THR A 138 -4.19 7.93 -3.86
C THR A 138 -2.74 8.42 -3.81
N ASP A 139 -2.17 8.42 -2.64
CA ASP A 139 -0.72 8.58 -2.45
C ASP A 139 -0.05 7.23 -2.73
N LEU A 140 0.85 7.20 -3.69
CA LEU A 140 1.62 6.01 -4.04
C LEU A 140 2.84 5.84 -3.16
#